data_105bf80e4da18fbae571605430cb3d02
#
_entry.id   105bf80e4da18fbae571605430cb3d02
#
_cell.length_a   1.000
_cell.length_b   1.000
_cell.length_c   1.000
_cell.angle_alpha   90.00
_cell.angle_beta   90.00
_cell.angle_gamma   90.00
#
_symmetry.space_group_name_H-M   'P 1'
#
loop_
_entity.id
_entity.type
_entity.pdbx_description
1 polymer ?
#
loop_
_entity_poly.entity_id
_entity_poly.type
_entity_poly.pdbx_seq_one_letter_code
_entity_poly.pdbx_strand_id
1 'polypeptide(L)'
;PRGVGKTTTARIFAKMINCSNPSADMEPCGECESCRSFAEGRSYCIHELDAASNNGVEDIKTLMDQVRVPPQVGKYSVYIIDEVHMLSQQAFNAFLKTLEEPPAHAIFILATTEKHKILPTILSRCQTYDFNRISVEDIVRNLRMVAGKEGISIDDESLHVIAHKADGAMRDALTIFDQTVAF
;
A
#
# COMPACT_ATOMS: atom_id res chain seq x y z
N PRO A 1 10.20 -4.21 -6.30
CA PRO A 1 9.62 -4.21 -7.65
C PRO A 1 8.25 -3.51 -7.69
N ARG A 2 7.76 -3.15 -8.88
CA ARG A 2 6.41 -2.61 -9.10
C ARG A 2 5.39 -3.75 -9.11
N GLY A 3 4.13 -3.48 -8.72
CA GLY A 3 3.02 -4.44 -8.88
C GLY A 3 3.03 -5.67 -7.97
N VAL A 4 3.88 -5.68 -6.91
CA VAL A 4 4.04 -6.81 -5.97
C VAL A 4 3.20 -6.67 -4.69
N GLY A 5 2.31 -5.68 -4.60
CA GLY A 5 1.37 -5.52 -3.49
C GLY A 5 1.83 -4.63 -2.33
N LYS A 6 2.90 -3.82 -2.46
CA LYS A 6 3.38 -2.92 -1.38
C LYS A 6 2.27 -2.04 -0.79
N THR A 7 1.62 -1.24 -1.63
CA THR A 7 0.55 -0.33 -1.22
C THR A 7 -0.68 -1.08 -0.70
N THR A 8 -1.00 -2.23 -1.30
CA THR A 8 -2.09 -3.11 -0.83
C THR A 8 -1.81 -3.63 0.58
N THR A 9 -0.60 -4.11 0.85
CA THR A 9 -0.19 -4.56 2.19
C THR A 9 -0.21 -3.41 3.20
N ALA A 10 0.26 -2.22 2.80
CA ALA A 10 0.18 -1.02 3.64
C ALA A 10 -1.27 -0.69 4.04
N ARG A 11 -2.22 -0.76 3.10
CA ARG A 11 -3.65 -0.54 3.34
C ARG A 11 -4.25 -1.58 4.28
N ILE A 12 -3.93 -2.86 4.07
CA ILE A 12 -4.41 -3.95 4.95
C ILE A 12 -3.89 -3.75 6.36
N PHE A 13 -2.59 -3.46 6.51
CA PHE A 13 -1.98 -3.19 7.81
C PHE A 13 -2.62 -1.99 8.51
N ALA A 14 -2.82 -0.87 7.80
CA ALA A 14 -3.46 0.33 8.34
C ALA A 14 -4.90 0.06 8.82
N LYS A 15 -5.66 -0.74 8.07
CA LYS A 15 -7.00 -1.19 8.49
C LYS A 15 -6.94 -2.07 9.73
N MET A 16 -6.03 -3.03 9.77
CA MET A 16 -5.90 -3.99 10.85
C MET A 16 -5.61 -3.30 12.19
N ILE A 17 -4.65 -2.38 12.25
CA ILE A 17 -4.26 -1.70 13.50
C ILE A 17 -5.34 -0.74 14.02
N ASN A 18 -6.24 -0.27 13.16
CA ASN A 18 -7.38 0.58 13.51
C ASN A 18 -8.70 -0.20 13.63
N CYS A 19 -8.68 -1.51 13.35
CA CYS A 19 -9.88 -2.35 13.48
C CYS A 19 -10.21 -2.59 14.96
N SER A 20 -11.47 -2.38 15.33
CA SER A 20 -11.93 -2.62 16.71
C SER A 20 -12.18 -4.10 17.00
N ASN A 21 -12.30 -4.94 15.97
CA ASN A 21 -12.57 -6.37 16.12
C ASN A 21 -11.83 -7.18 15.03
N PRO A 22 -10.48 -7.22 15.05
CA PRO A 22 -9.72 -8.03 14.10
C PRO A 22 -9.99 -9.52 14.32
N SER A 23 -9.87 -10.34 13.25
CA SER A 23 -9.96 -11.79 13.33
C SER A 23 -8.78 -12.39 14.10
N ALA A 24 -8.86 -13.69 14.42
CA ALA A 24 -7.76 -14.44 15.04
C ALA A 24 -6.49 -14.44 14.15
N ASP A 25 -6.66 -14.38 12.84
CA ASP A 25 -5.58 -14.31 11.85
C ASP A 25 -5.08 -12.87 11.58
N MET A 26 -5.45 -11.92 12.43
CA MET A 26 -5.08 -10.50 12.33
C MET A 26 -5.62 -9.81 11.06
N GLU A 27 -6.74 -10.27 10.52
CA GLU A 27 -7.42 -9.62 9.40
C GLU A 27 -8.43 -8.57 9.89
N PRO A 28 -8.58 -7.43 9.19
CA PRO A 28 -9.59 -6.44 9.55
C PRO A 28 -11.01 -6.98 9.33
N CYS A 29 -11.93 -6.75 10.28
CA CYS A 29 -13.28 -7.31 10.26
C CYS A 29 -14.15 -6.85 9.06
N GLY A 30 -13.82 -5.72 8.43
CA GLY A 30 -14.61 -5.15 7.33
C GLY A 30 -15.90 -4.42 7.77
N GLU A 31 -16.37 -4.58 9.01
CA GLU A 31 -17.69 -4.14 9.47
C GLU A 31 -17.67 -2.99 10.48
N CYS A 32 -16.59 -2.82 11.23
CA CYS A 32 -16.49 -1.72 12.20
C CYS A 32 -16.42 -0.35 11.49
N GLU A 33 -16.65 0.72 12.22
CA GLU A 33 -16.67 2.09 11.71
C GLU A 33 -15.38 2.44 10.94
N SER A 34 -14.21 2.11 11.50
CA SER A 34 -12.92 2.33 10.84
C SER A 34 -12.79 1.55 9.53
N CYS A 35 -13.24 0.29 9.49
CA CYS A 35 -13.18 -0.54 8.29
C CYS A 35 -14.15 -0.04 7.21
N ARG A 36 -15.37 0.36 7.57
CA ARG A 36 -16.38 0.87 6.64
C ARG A 36 -15.97 2.21 6.06
N SER A 37 -15.56 3.17 6.91
CA SER A 37 -15.12 4.49 6.46
C SER A 37 -13.96 4.40 5.47
N PHE A 38 -13.03 3.47 5.70
CA PHE A 38 -11.94 3.23 4.75
C PHE A 38 -12.43 2.64 3.43
N ALA A 39 -13.33 1.65 3.46
CA ALA A 39 -13.90 1.04 2.26
C ALA A 39 -14.67 2.07 1.40
N GLU A 40 -15.31 3.05 2.05
CA GLU A 40 -16.05 4.14 1.40
C GLU A 40 -15.17 5.31 0.95
N GLY A 41 -13.85 5.22 1.13
CA GLY A 41 -12.89 6.29 0.79
C GLY A 41 -13.00 7.54 1.68
N ARG A 42 -13.60 7.43 2.87
CA ARG A 42 -13.85 8.53 3.80
C ARG A 42 -13.17 8.31 5.16
N SER A 43 -12.02 7.65 5.15
CA SER A 43 -11.30 7.38 6.38
C SER A 43 -10.78 8.68 7.02
N TYR A 44 -11.04 8.84 8.31
CA TYR A 44 -10.49 9.94 9.13
C TYR A 44 -9.15 9.59 9.78
N CYS A 45 -8.72 8.34 9.69
CA CYS A 45 -7.52 7.85 10.35
C CYS A 45 -6.49 7.22 9.42
N ILE A 46 -6.81 7.03 8.14
CA ILE A 46 -5.88 6.50 7.14
C ILE A 46 -5.81 7.50 5.98
N HIS A 47 -4.64 8.08 5.81
CA HIS A 47 -4.35 9.10 4.81
C HIS A 47 -3.38 8.53 3.79
N GLU A 48 -3.70 8.65 2.50
CA GLU A 48 -2.85 8.18 1.42
C GLU A 48 -2.37 9.36 0.58
N LEU A 49 -1.07 9.41 0.32
CA LEU A 49 -0.42 10.38 -0.54
C LEU A 49 0.40 9.64 -1.58
N ASP A 50 0.16 9.92 -2.84
CA ASP A 50 1.04 9.51 -3.93
C ASP A 50 2.07 10.64 -4.18
N ALA A 51 3.33 10.36 -3.84
CA ALA A 51 4.40 11.33 -3.99
C ALA A 51 4.76 11.62 -5.47
N ALA A 52 4.33 10.78 -6.41
CA ALA A 52 4.50 11.07 -7.83
C ALA A 52 3.61 12.25 -8.27
N SER A 53 2.42 12.37 -7.68
CA SER A 53 1.45 13.44 -7.98
C SER A 53 1.56 14.63 -7.00
N ASN A 54 2.03 14.40 -5.77
CA ASN A 54 2.07 15.37 -4.67
C ASN A 54 3.49 15.41 -4.08
N ASN A 55 4.44 15.98 -4.81
CA ASN A 55 5.86 15.98 -4.44
C ASN A 55 6.35 17.33 -3.87
N GLY A 56 5.45 18.30 -3.75
CA GLY A 56 5.76 19.64 -3.30
C GLY A 56 5.97 19.76 -1.79
N VAL A 57 6.66 20.81 -1.40
CA VAL A 57 6.88 21.12 0.03
C VAL A 57 5.57 21.45 0.74
N GLU A 58 4.65 22.14 0.06
CA GLU A 58 3.37 22.57 0.64
C GLU A 58 2.45 21.37 0.87
N ASP A 59 2.45 20.35 -0.01
CA ASP A 59 1.69 19.13 0.16
C ASP A 59 2.13 18.40 1.43
N ILE A 60 3.45 18.27 1.63
CA ILE A 60 4.03 17.64 2.82
C ILE A 60 3.81 18.47 4.08
N LYS A 61 3.89 19.80 4.02
CA LYS A 61 3.59 20.64 5.18
C LYS A 61 2.13 20.48 5.61
N THR A 62 1.20 20.50 4.67
CA THR A 62 -0.23 20.30 4.96
C THR A 62 -0.45 18.94 5.61
N LEU A 63 0.20 17.89 5.10
CA LEU A 63 0.16 16.56 5.71
C LEU A 63 0.73 16.58 7.14
N MET A 64 1.88 17.24 7.36
CA MET A 64 2.52 17.30 8.68
C MET A 64 1.71 18.10 9.71
N ASP A 65 0.95 19.09 9.28
CA ASP A 65 0.03 19.82 10.18
C ASP A 65 -1.13 18.91 10.62
N GLN A 66 -1.64 18.07 9.74
CA GLN A 66 -2.65 17.05 10.07
C GLN A 66 -2.11 15.99 11.04
N VAL A 67 -0.83 15.62 10.94
CA VAL A 67 -0.19 14.62 11.82
C VAL A 67 -0.24 15.02 13.29
N ARG A 68 -0.28 16.30 13.60
CA ARG A 68 -0.34 16.79 14.98
C ARG A 68 -1.69 16.58 15.65
N VAL A 69 -2.73 16.36 14.88
CA VAL A 69 -4.10 16.18 15.37
C VAL A 69 -4.34 14.70 15.65
N PRO A 70 -4.69 14.29 16.88
CA PRO A 70 -5.04 12.92 17.19
C PRO A 70 -6.28 12.46 16.39
N PRO A 71 -6.38 11.17 16.01
CA PRO A 71 -7.52 10.65 15.29
C PRO A 71 -8.79 10.73 16.14
N GLN A 72 -9.91 11.08 15.52
CA GLN A 72 -11.23 11.07 16.17
C GLN A 72 -11.87 9.67 16.18
N VAL A 73 -11.51 8.86 15.19
CA VAL A 73 -11.96 7.48 15.00
C VAL A 73 -10.73 6.60 14.77
N GLY A 74 -10.70 5.41 15.37
CA GLY A 74 -9.55 4.53 15.31
C GLY A 74 -8.51 4.82 16.39
N LYS A 75 -7.46 4.02 16.42
CA LYS A 75 -6.40 4.11 17.45
C LYS A 75 -5.22 4.96 16.98
N TYR A 76 -4.92 4.92 15.69
CA TYR A 76 -3.75 5.55 15.08
C TYR A 76 -4.14 6.35 13.84
N SER A 77 -3.49 7.49 13.63
CA SER A 77 -3.47 8.17 12.33
C SER A 77 -2.37 7.54 11.49
N VAL A 78 -2.73 6.89 10.39
CA VAL A 78 -1.79 6.19 9.50
C VAL A 78 -1.61 6.99 8.22
N TYR A 79 -0.37 7.27 7.88
CA TYR A 79 0.02 8.04 6.70
C TYR A 79 0.78 7.12 5.75
N ILE A 80 0.14 6.73 4.65
CA ILE A 80 0.73 5.91 3.59
C ILE A 80 1.25 6.85 2.51
N ILE A 81 2.56 6.88 2.31
CA ILE A 81 3.20 7.67 1.26
C ILE A 81 3.75 6.71 0.22
N ASP A 82 3.08 6.65 -0.92
CA ASP A 82 3.49 5.81 -2.05
C ASP A 82 4.50 6.55 -2.93
N GLU A 83 5.41 5.78 -3.54
CA GLU A 83 6.55 6.25 -4.35
C GLU A 83 7.34 7.39 -3.68
N VAL A 84 7.58 7.25 -2.36
CA VAL A 84 8.20 8.27 -1.51
C VAL A 84 9.52 8.82 -2.06
N HIS A 85 10.25 8.08 -2.91
CA HIS A 85 11.46 8.54 -3.58
C HIS A 85 11.23 9.69 -4.59
N MET A 86 9.96 9.95 -4.94
CA MET A 86 9.57 11.06 -5.85
C MET A 86 9.43 12.40 -5.13
N LEU A 87 9.45 12.43 -3.80
CA LEU A 87 9.42 13.68 -3.04
C LEU A 87 10.63 14.56 -3.37
N SER A 88 10.42 15.88 -3.46
CA SER A 88 11.50 16.83 -3.60
C SER A 88 12.43 16.81 -2.36
N GLN A 89 13.68 17.23 -2.52
CA GLN A 89 14.64 17.30 -1.39
C GLN A 89 14.12 18.18 -0.25
N GLN A 90 13.42 19.26 -0.57
CA GLN A 90 12.84 20.16 0.43
C GLN A 90 11.66 19.50 1.16
N ALA A 91 10.82 18.74 0.47
CA ALA A 91 9.73 17.96 1.04
C ALA A 91 10.27 16.87 1.98
N PHE A 92 11.33 16.15 1.56
CA PHE A 92 12.03 15.20 2.43
C PHE A 92 12.56 15.85 3.71
N ASN A 93 13.18 17.00 3.62
CA ASN A 93 13.72 17.72 4.80
C ASN A 93 12.61 18.17 5.76
N ALA A 94 11.45 18.56 5.23
CA ALA A 94 10.29 18.89 6.06
C ALA A 94 9.74 17.64 6.77
N PHE A 95 9.72 16.49 6.08
CA PHE A 95 9.26 15.22 6.60
C PHE A 95 10.20 14.64 7.67
N LEU A 96 11.51 14.78 7.52
CA LEU A 96 12.52 14.29 8.48
C LEU A 96 12.27 14.81 9.89
N LYS A 97 11.89 16.07 10.07
CA LYS A 97 11.59 16.65 11.38
C LYS A 97 10.50 15.88 12.13
N THR A 98 9.47 15.45 11.42
CA THR A 98 8.37 14.67 12.02
C THR A 98 8.77 13.23 12.27
N LEU A 99 9.63 12.65 11.43
CA LEU A 99 10.15 11.28 11.63
C LEU A 99 11.14 11.18 12.79
N GLU A 100 11.78 12.29 13.19
CA GLU A 100 12.68 12.33 14.35
C GLU A 100 11.90 12.24 15.67
N GLU A 101 10.76 12.93 15.75
CA GLU A 101 9.89 12.95 16.94
C GLU A 101 8.43 12.77 16.52
N PRO A 102 8.03 11.57 16.06
CA PRO A 102 6.66 11.35 15.61
C PRO A 102 5.70 11.35 16.81
N PRO A 103 4.50 11.96 16.70
CA PRO A 103 3.47 11.82 17.71
C PRO A 103 3.13 10.34 17.94
N ALA A 104 2.86 9.97 19.19
CA ALA A 104 2.59 8.57 19.56
C ALA A 104 1.39 7.92 18.83
N HIS A 105 0.48 8.74 18.32
CA HIS A 105 -0.68 8.31 17.55
C HIS A 105 -0.43 8.23 16.05
N ALA A 106 0.72 8.68 15.54
CA ALA A 106 1.01 8.74 14.12
C ALA A 106 1.89 7.56 13.67
N ILE A 107 1.48 6.87 12.62
CA ILE A 107 2.24 5.78 11.99
C ILE A 107 2.47 6.15 10.53
N PHE A 108 3.72 6.10 10.10
CA PHE A 108 4.11 6.34 8.71
C PHE A 108 4.46 5.04 8.01
N ILE A 109 3.89 4.82 6.84
CA ILE A 109 4.19 3.69 5.95
C ILE A 109 4.70 4.26 4.64
N LEU A 110 5.97 4.05 4.36
CA LEU A 110 6.65 4.57 3.18
C LEU A 110 6.82 3.44 2.17
N ALA A 111 6.20 3.56 1.00
CA ALA A 111 6.36 2.60 -0.07
C ALA A 111 7.25 3.20 -1.19
N THR A 112 8.11 2.37 -1.75
CA THR A 112 8.98 2.79 -2.87
C THR A 112 9.34 1.61 -3.76
N THR A 113 9.52 1.88 -5.03
CA THR A 113 10.13 0.95 -5.98
C THR A 113 11.65 1.10 -6.03
N GLU A 114 12.22 2.18 -5.48
CA GLU A 114 13.62 2.55 -5.57
C GLU A 114 14.23 2.87 -4.20
N LYS A 115 14.42 1.83 -3.38
CA LYS A 115 14.97 1.91 -2.01
C LYS A 115 16.30 2.67 -1.95
N HIS A 116 17.15 2.52 -2.97
CA HIS A 116 18.46 3.16 -3.03
C HIS A 116 18.40 4.69 -3.15
N LYS A 117 17.26 5.25 -3.55
CA LYS A 117 17.04 6.71 -3.61
C LYS A 117 16.57 7.29 -2.26
N ILE A 118 16.23 6.45 -1.29
CA ILE A 118 15.79 6.92 0.02
C ILE A 118 17.01 7.30 0.87
N LEU A 119 16.93 8.47 1.50
CA LEU A 119 18.00 8.98 2.35
C LEU A 119 18.32 8.00 3.49
N PRO A 120 19.60 7.72 3.77
CA PRO A 120 20.00 6.85 4.89
C PRO A 120 19.45 7.30 6.24
N THR A 121 19.26 8.61 6.42
CA THR A 121 18.66 9.21 7.61
C THR A 121 17.20 8.81 7.84
N ILE A 122 16.45 8.53 6.77
CA ILE A 122 15.08 7.98 6.84
C ILE A 122 15.14 6.48 7.10
N LEU A 123 15.96 5.74 6.34
CA LEU A 123 16.08 4.28 6.49
C LEU A 123 16.49 3.87 7.90
N SER A 124 17.35 4.66 8.57
CA SER A 124 17.78 4.38 9.94
C SER A 124 16.67 4.53 10.99
N ARG A 125 15.56 5.19 10.65
CA ARG A 125 14.40 5.42 11.53
C ARG A 125 13.20 4.55 11.17
N CYS A 126 13.30 3.77 10.10
CA CYS A 126 12.21 2.94 9.60
C CYS A 126 12.57 1.46 9.72
N GLN A 127 11.58 0.64 10.08
CA GLN A 127 11.67 -0.79 9.87
C GLN A 127 11.47 -1.06 8.37
N THR A 128 12.40 -1.77 7.75
CA THR A 128 12.38 -2.03 6.31
C THR A 128 11.85 -3.43 6.01
N TYR A 129 10.93 -3.52 5.06
CA TYR A 129 10.39 -4.77 4.53
C TYR A 129 10.65 -4.81 3.03
N ASP A 130 11.37 -5.82 2.57
CA ASP A 130 11.68 -6.01 1.16
C ASP A 130 10.62 -6.92 0.52
N PHE A 131 9.98 -6.41 -0.54
CA PHE A 131 9.02 -7.14 -1.35
C PHE A 131 9.71 -7.73 -2.58
N ASN A 132 9.72 -9.05 -2.68
CA ASN A 132 10.26 -9.75 -3.83
C ASN A 132 9.23 -9.86 -4.96
N ARG A 133 9.68 -10.28 -6.15
CA ARG A 133 8.79 -10.69 -7.23
C ARG A 133 7.97 -11.88 -6.78
N ILE A 134 6.71 -11.92 -7.20
CA ILE A 134 5.78 -13.02 -6.90
C ILE A 134 6.15 -14.21 -7.80
N SER A 135 6.11 -15.41 -7.25
CA SER A 135 6.41 -16.63 -8.04
C SER A 135 5.35 -16.85 -9.11
N VAL A 136 5.72 -17.55 -10.18
CA VAL A 136 4.80 -17.92 -11.26
C VAL A 136 3.64 -18.74 -10.70
N GLU A 137 3.94 -19.68 -9.79
CA GLU A 137 2.96 -20.56 -9.16
C GLU A 137 1.93 -19.79 -8.33
N ASP A 138 2.37 -18.76 -7.59
CA ASP A 138 1.48 -17.92 -6.79
C ASP A 138 0.60 -17.03 -7.68
N ILE A 139 1.15 -16.51 -8.77
CA ILE A 139 0.37 -15.75 -9.75
C ILE A 139 -0.70 -16.64 -10.38
N VAL A 140 -0.32 -17.83 -10.86
CA VAL A 140 -1.27 -18.80 -11.46
C VAL A 140 -2.36 -19.17 -10.47
N ARG A 141 -2.01 -19.42 -9.20
CA ARG A 141 -2.99 -19.73 -8.13
C ARG A 141 -3.99 -18.58 -7.95
N ASN A 142 -3.50 -17.35 -7.93
CA ASN A 142 -4.36 -16.17 -7.78
C ASN A 142 -5.26 -15.96 -9.00
N LEU A 143 -4.72 -16.04 -10.21
CA LEU A 143 -5.50 -15.93 -11.45
C LEU A 143 -6.59 -17.01 -11.54
N ARG A 144 -6.28 -18.25 -11.17
CA ARG A 144 -7.26 -19.36 -11.12
C ARG A 144 -8.39 -19.04 -10.12
N MET A 145 -8.06 -18.49 -8.96
CA MET A 145 -9.06 -18.10 -7.98
C MET A 145 -9.95 -16.96 -8.52
N VAL A 146 -9.38 -15.97 -9.19
CA VAL A 146 -10.13 -14.88 -9.82
C VAL A 146 -11.04 -15.41 -10.92
N ALA A 147 -10.51 -16.23 -11.84
CA ALA A 147 -11.30 -16.86 -12.91
C ALA A 147 -12.49 -17.65 -12.36
N GLY A 148 -12.29 -18.43 -11.29
CA GLY A 148 -13.35 -19.18 -10.64
C GLY A 148 -14.44 -18.29 -10.02
N LYS A 149 -14.06 -17.15 -9.42
CA LYS A 149 -15.03 -16.19 -8.86
C LYS A 149 -15.85 -15.46 -9.93
N GLU A 150 -15.22 -15.15 -11.05
CA GLU A 150 -15.88 -14.47 -12.20
C GLU A 150 -16.58 -15.45 -13.15
N GLY A 151 -16.51 -16.77 -12.90
CA GLY A 151 -17.12 -17.78 -13.76
C GLY A 151 -16.45 -17.93 -15.13
N ILE A 152 -15.18 -17.54 -15.23
CA ILE A 152 -14.39 -17.58 -16.46
C ILE A 152 -13.73 -18.94 -16.62
N SER A 153 -13.92 -19.58 -17.77
CA SER A 153 -13.22 -20.82 -18.13
C SER A 153 -11.93 -20.49 -18.86
N ILE A 154 -10.79 -20.82 -18.25
CA ILE A 154 -9.46 -20.62 -18.82
C ILE A 154 -8.60 -21.84 -18.50
N ASP A 155 -7.78 -22.29 -19.43
CA ASP A 155 -6.88 -23.43 -19.23
C ASP A 155 -5.62 -23.03 -18.44
N ASP A 156 -4.99 -24.02 -17.82
CA ASP A 156 -3.80 -23.82 -16.99
C ASP A 156 -2.58 -23.34 -17.80
N GLU A 157 -2.46 -23.72 -19.05
CA GLU A 157 -1.35 -23.32 -19.91
C GLU A 157 -1.42 -21.81 -20.17
N SER A 158 -2.60 -21.30 -20.50
CA SER A 158 -2.85 -19.86 -20.65
C SER A 158 -2.53 -19.07 -19.37
N LEU A 159 -2.92 -19.58 -18.20
CA LEU A 159 -2.57 -18.96 -16.91
C LEU A 159 -1.06 -18.90 -16.68
N HIS A 160 -0.32 -19.94 -17.03
CA HIS A 160 1.14 -19.94 -16.92
C HIS A 160 1.80 -18.94 -17.88
N VAL A 161 1.31 -18.84 -19.12
CA VAL A 161 1.80 -17.85 -20.10
C VAL A 161 1.61 -16.42 -19.57
N ILE A 162 0.42 -16.12 -19.02
CA ILE A 162 0.13 -14.81 -18.41
C ILE A 162 1.08 -14.55 -17.24
N ALA A 163 1.27 -15.52 -16.35
CA ALA A 163 2.12 -15.40 -15.17
C ALA A 163 3.59 -15.15 -15.54
N HIS A 164 4.10 -15.86 -16.54
CA HIS A 164 5.46 -15.64 -17.07
C HIS A 164 5.63 -14.24 -17.66
N LYS A 165 4.65 -13.79 -18.45
CA LYS A 165 4.68 -12.46 -19.07
C LYS A 165 4.62 -11.33 -18.04
N ALA A 166 3.97 -11.55 -16.91
CA ALA A 166 3.84 -10.58 -15.81
C ALA A 166 5.13 -10.39 -15.01
N ASP A 167 6.11 -11.27 -15.15
CA ASP A 167 7.44 -11.17 -14.54
C ASP A 167 7.40 -10.86 -13.03
N GLY A 168 6.53 -11.54 -12.30
CA GLY A 168 6.41 -11.41 -10.85
C GLY A 168 5.60 -10.21 -10.37
N ALA A 169 4.91 -9.48 -11.26
CA ALA A 169 4.04 -8.36 -10.94
C ALA A 169 2.56 -8.75 -11.03
N MET A 170 1.87 -8.89 -9.90
CA MET A 170 0.44 -9.28 -9.88
C MET A 170 -0.45 -8.29 -10.61
N ARG A 171 -0.16 -6.99 -10.54
CA ARG A 171 -0.94 -5.96 -11.27
C ARG A 171 -0.89 -6.20 -12.78
N ASP A 172 0.30 -6.50 -13.30
CA ASP A 172 0.49 -6.75 -14.73
C ASP A 172 -0.17 -8.07 -15.13
N ALA A 173 -0.09 -9.10 -14.27
CA ALA A 173 -0.78 -10.38 -14.48
C ALA A 173 -2.30 -10.21 -14.60
N LEU A 174 -2.92 -9.47 -13.69
CA LEU A 174 -4.34 -9.18 -13.73
C LEU A 174 -4.74 -8.35 -14.97
N THR A 175 -3.92 -7.37 -15.35
CA THR A 175 -4.17 -6.56 -16.56
C THR A 175 -4.12 -7.43 -17.82
N ILE A 176 -3.12 -8.33 -17.94
CA ILE A 176 -3.01 -9.25 -19.09
C ILE A 176 -4.17 -10.22 -19.09
N PHE A 177 -4.55 -10.73 -17.90
CA PHE A 177 -5.69 -11.63 -17.75
C PHE A 177 -6.99 -10.99 -18.24
N ASP A 178 -7.30 -9.75 -17.76
CA ASP A 178 -8.50 -9.00 -18.18
C ASP A 178 -8.52 -8.78 -19.71
N GLN A 179 -7.39 -8.42 -20.30
CA GLN A 179 -7.25 -8.26 -21.75
C GLN A 179 -7.49 -9.58 -22.49
N THR A 180 -6.99 -10.72 -21.96
CA THR A 180 -7.13 -12.02 -22.59
C THR A 180 -8.59 -12.51 -22.56
N VAL A 181 -9.31 -12.21 -21.49
CA VAL A 181 -10.70 -12.63 -21.31
C VAL A 181 -11.68 -11.75 -22.10
N ALA A 182 -11.32 -10.47 -22.37
CA ALA A 182 -12.16 -9.54 -23.12
C ALA A 182 -12.20 -9.82 -24.64
N PHE A 183 -11.32 -10.70 -25.15
CA PHE A 183 -11.28 -11.16 -26.55
C PHE A 183 -11.85 -12.55 -26.72
#